data_4555e3d8d34678d02e89eb5127f0ace5
#
_entry.id   4555e3d8d34678d02e89eb5127f0ace5
#
_cell.length_a   1.000
_cell.length_b   1.000
_cell.length_c   1.000
_cell.angle_alpha   90.00
_cell.angle_beta   90.00
_cell.angle_gamma   90.00
#
_symmetry.space_group_name_H-M   'P 1'
#
loop_
_entity.id
_entity.type
_entity.pdbx_description
1 polymer ?
#
loop_
_entity_poly.entity_id
_entity_poly.type
_entity_poly.pdbx_seq_one_letter_code
_entity_poly.pdbx_strand_id
1 'polypeptide(L)'
;MIDSHCHLDHEPLLSDLTNVIKRSKEIGINKLLTISTSFESFDRIKTIIQKDEMIYGTIGIHPHETNKNKITSDMIIKNITENDKIIGIGETGLDFYYNNSDKNDQIISFKEHIEASIKTN
;
A
#
# COMPACT_ATOMS: atom_id res chain seq x y z
N MET A 1 6.58 17.59 8.86
CA MET A 1 6.69 16.16 9.28
C MET A 1 6.09 15.28 8.20
N ILE A 2 6.57 14.05 8.05
CA ILE A 2 6.00 13.05 7.12
C ILE A 2 5.56 11.86 7.96
N ASP A 3 4.32 11.40 7.75
CA ASP A 3 3.89 10.08 8.20
C ASP A 3 4.14 9.09 7.06
N SER A 4 5.15 8.25 7.21
CA SER A 4 5.62 7.32 6.17
C SER A 4 4.95 5.95 6.22
N HIS A 5 4.00 5.72 7.14
CA HIS A 5 3.28 4.45 7.23
C HIS A 5 1.95 4.62 7.97
N CYS A 6 0.88 4.78 7.22
CA CYS A 6 -0.49 4.79 7.75
C CYS A 6 -1.43 3.94 6.89
N HIS A 7 -2.60 3.60 7.43
CA HIS A 7 -3.64 2.84 6.74
C HIS A 7 -4.93 3.67 6.66
N LEU A 8 -4.94 4.70 5.79
CA LEU A 8 -6.10 5.58 5.61
C LEU A 8 -7.32 4.87 5.00
N ASP A 9 -7.12 3.69 4.44
CA ASP A 9 -8.15 2.81 3.89
C ASP A 9 -8.85 1.93 4.93
N HIS A 10 -8.42 2.00 6.20
CA HIS A 10 -9.02 1.25 7.32
C HIS A 10 -9.88 2.14 8.21
N GLU A 11 -10.94 1.56 8.77
CA GLU A 11 -11.75 2.23 9.78
C GLU A 11 -11.00 2.34 11.12
N PRO A 12 -11.18 3.41 11.87
CA PRO A 12 -12.12 4.51 11.63
C PRO A 12 -11.56 5.67 10.77
N LEU A 13 -10.34 5.55 10.23
CA LEU A 13 -9.69 6.65 9.49
C LEU A 13 -10.39 6.93 8.16
N LEU A 14 -10.86 5.87 7.49
CA LEU A 14 -11.53 6.00 6.19
C LEU A 14 -12.82 6.81 6.30
N SER A 15 -13.67 6.52 7.28
CA SER A 15 -14.94 7.23 7.48
C SER A 15 -14.75 8.68 7.93
N ASP A 16 -13.62 9.03 8.56
CA ASP A 16 -13.28 10.37 9.04
C ASP A 16 -12.17 11.05 8.21
N LEU A 17 -11.90 10.57 7.00
CA LEU A 17 -10.72 10.95 6.21
C LEU A 17 -10.53 12.46 6.07
N THR A 18 -11.59 13.22 5.83
CA THR A 18 -11.53 14.68 5.71
C THR A 18 -10.99 15.34 6.97
N ASN A 19 -11.44 14.91 8.14
CA ASN A 19 -10.97 15.46 9.41
C ASN A 19 -9.57 14.94 9.76
N VAL A 20 -9.22 13.70 9.38
CA VAL A 20 -7.87 13.17 9.53
C VAL A 20 -6.88 14.03 8.76
N ILE A 21 -7.15 14.35 7.50
CA ILE A 21 -6.31 15.24 6.68
C ILE A 21 -6.19 16.63 7.33
N LYS A 22 -7.31 17.21 7.78
CA LYS A 22 -7.30 18.52 8.43
C LYS A 22 -6.43 18.53 9.69
N ARG A 23 -6.63 17.58 10.61
CA ARG A 23 -5.83 17.47 11.85
C ARG A 23 -4.35 17.23 11.55
N SER A 24 -4.04 16.43 10.53
CA SER A 24 -2.67 16.19 10.11
C SER A 24 -1.97 17.48 9.68
N LYS A 25 -2.64 18.33 8.89
CA LYS A 25 -2.11 19.64 8.47
C LYS A 25 -1.92 20.57 9.67
N GLU A 26 -2.88 20.61 10.59
CA GLU A 26 -2.84 21.48 11.78
C GLU A 26 -1.64 21.17 12.70
N ILE A 27 -1.20 19.92 12.79
CA ILE A 27 -0.04 19.52 13.60
C ILE A 27 1.27 19.48 12.81
N GLY A 28 1.27 19.94 11.53
CA GLY A 28 2.47 20.09 10.71
C GLY A 28 2.90 18.81 9.97
N ILE A 29 2.01 17.84 9.79
CA ILE A 29 2.21 16.76 8.83
C ILE A 29 1.92 17.32 7.45
N ASN A 30 2.86 17.18 6.53
CA ASN A 30 2.74 17.69 5.16
C ASN A 30 2.74 16.61 4.08
N LYS A 31 3.04 15.36 4.44
CA LYS A 31 2.91 14.18 3.58
C LYS A 31 2.41 12.98 4.38
N LEU A 32 1.53 12.19 3.76
CA LEU A 32 0.99 10.93 4.28
C LEU A 32 1.24 9.84 3.25
N LEU A 33 1.83 8.72 3.66
CA LEU A 33 1.98 7.53 2.83
C LEU A 33 1.05 6.43 3.34
N THR A 34 -0.04 6.18 2.60
CA THR A 34 -0.98 5.11 2.92
C THR A 34 -0.57 3.80 2.26
N ILE A 35 -0.56 2.72 3.05
CA ILE A 35 0.09 1.46 2.70
C ILE A 35 -0.95 0.42 2.29
N SER A 36 -0.76 -0.17 1.10
CA SER A 36 -1.60 -1.25 0.58
C SER A 36 -1.27 -2.59 1.22
N THR A 37 -2.31 -3.37 1.52
CA THR A 37 -2.17 -4.72 2.08
C THR A 37 -2.81 -5.81 1.20
N SER A 38 -3.72 -5.41 0.29
CA SER A 38 -4.47 -6.31 -0.61
C SER A 38 -4.94 -5.57 -1.85
N PHE A 39 -5.50 -6.26 -2.84
CA PHE A 39 -6.11 -5.59 -4.00
C PHE A 39 -7.28 -4.69 -3.60
N GLU A 40 -8.11 -5.11 -2.66
CA GLU A 40 -9.21 -4.29 -2.15
C GLU A 40 -8.71 -3.03 -1.45
N SER A 41 -7.67 -3.16 -0.61
CA SER A 41 -6.96 -2.03 0.01
C SER A 41 -6.42 -1.08 -1.06
N PHE A 42 -5.74 -1.60 -2.07
CA PHE A 42 -5.19 -0.79 -3.15
C PHE A 42 -6.25 -0.04 -3.95
N ASP A 43 -7.41 -0.65 -4.22
CA ASP A 43 -8.52 0.01 -4.92
C ASP A 43 -9.06 1.20 -4.11
N ARG A 44 -9.16 1.06 -2.77
CA ARG A 44 -9.49 2.20 -1.89
C ARG A 44 -8.40 3.27 -1.91
N ILE A 45 -7.14 2.87 -1.84
CA ILE A 45 -5.98 3.79 -1.86
C ILE A 45 -5.97 4.63 -3.14
N LYS A 46 -6.23 4.06 -4.31
CA LYS A 46 -6.33 4.82 -5.57
C LYS A 46 -7.35 5.96 -5.50
N THR A 47 -8.42 5.78 -4.76
CA THR A 47 -9.43 6.83 -4.53
C THR A 47 -8.96 7.84 -3.47
N ILE A 48 -8.34 7.36 -2.39
CA ILE A 48 -7.89 8.18 -1.26
C ILE A 48 -6.81 9.17 -1.67
N ILE A 49 -5.82 8.75 -2.45
CA ILE A 49 -4.71 9.60 -2.91
C ILE A 49 -5.17 10.77 -3.79
N GLN A 50 -6.38 10.72 -4.35
CA GLN A 50 -6.97 11.81 -5.12
C GLN A 50 -7.67 12.87 -4.24
N LYS A 51 -7.86 12.61 -2.94
CA LYS A 51 -8.58 13.52 -2.04
C LYS A 51 -7.76 14.71 -1.59
N ASP A 52 -6.43 14.57 -1.53
CA ASP A 52 -5.52 15.66 -1.15
C ASP A 52 -4.13 15.43 -1.76
N GLU A 53 -3.45 16.52 -2.11
CA GLU A 53 -2.09 16.48 -2.70
C GLU A 53 -1.01 15.96 -1.73
N MET A 54 -1.28 16.00 -0.43
CA MET A 54 -0.35 15.48 0.58
C MET A 54 -0.33 13.95 0.67
N ILE A 55 -1.33 13.25 0.09
CA ILE A 55 -1.48 11.80 0.24
C ILE A 55 -0.82 11.08 -0.94
N TYR A 56 0.01 10.12 -0.61
CA TYR A 56 0.66 9.17 -1.51
C TYR A 56 0.30 7.75 -1.09
N GLY A 57 0.48 6.80 -2.00
CA GLY A 57 0.17 5.39 -1.74
C GLY A 57 1.29 4.45 -2.13
N THR A 58 1.15 3.20 -1.68
CA THR A 58 1.96 2.07 -2.15
C THR A 58 1.08 1.06 -2.86
N ILE A 59 1.70 0.13 -3.58
CA ILE A 59 1.07 -1.08 -4.09
C ILE A 59 1.80 -2.29 -3.53
N GLY A 60 1.07 -3.21 -2.90
CA GLY A 60 1.64 -4.44 -2.36
C GLY A 60 0.60 -5.33 -1.71
N ILE A 61 1.01 -6.58 -1.45
CA ILE A 61 0.19 -7.59 -0.80
C ILE A 61 0.89 -8.04 0.48
N HIS A 62 0.22 -7.79 1.60
CA HIS A 62 0.68 -8.24 2.91
C HIS A 62 0.82 -9.78 2.94
N PRO A 63 1.80 -10.34 3.65
CA PRO A 63 2.00 -11.79 3.70
C PRO A 63 0.76 -12.59 4.12
N HIS A 64 -0.11 -12.04 4.95
CA HIS A 64 -1.35 -12.70 5.37
C HIS A 64 -2.44 -12.77 4.27
N GLU A 65 -2.30 -12.00 3.20
CA GLU A 65 -3.28 -11.87 2.13
C GLU A 65 -2.88 -12.59 0.84
N THR A 66 -1.70 -13.20 0.81
CA THR A 66 -1.11 -13.77 -0.41
C THR A 66 -1.85 -14.99 -0.96
N ASN A 67 -2.61 -15.71 -0.15
CA ASN A 67 -3.45 -16.83 -0.61
C ASN A 67 -4.63 -16.37 -1.46
N LYS A 68 -5.18 -15.18 -1.18
CA LYS A 68 -6.34 -14.59 -1.88
C LYS A 68 -5.94 -13.63 -2.98
N ASN A 69 -4.76 -13.01 -2.86
CA ASN A 69 -4.29 -11.96 -3.75
C ASN A 69 -3.02 -12.43 -4.48
N LYS A 70 -3.16 -12.82 -5.75
CA LYS A 70 -2.03 -13.27 -6.59
C LYS A 70 -1.54 -12.10 -7.42
N ILE A 71 -0.50 -11.42 -6.95
CA ILE A 71 0.11 -10.27 -7.62
C ILE A 71 1.30 -10.71 -8.47
N THR A 72 1.55 -10.00 -9.56
CA THR A 72 2.74 -10.18 -10.41
C THR A 72 3.55 -8.89 -10.49
N SER A 73 4.84 -9.02 -10.78
CA SER A 73 5.73 -7.87 -10.98
C SER A 73 5.22 -6.92 -12.06
N ASP A 74 4.66 -7.45 -13.16
CA ASP A 74 4.08 -6.62 -14.23
C ASP A 74 2.87 -5.80 -13.76
N MET A 75 2.01 -6.36 -12.90
CA MET A 75 0.89 -5.63 -12.30
C MET A 75 1.38 -4.48 -11.43
N ILE A 76 2.42 -4.70 -10.63
CA ILE A 76 3.02 -3.69 -9.76
C ILE A 76 3.61 -2.56 -10.63
N ILE A 77 4.46 -2.91 -11.60
CA ILE A 77 5.12 -1.96 -12.49
C ILE A 77 4.09 -1.10 -13.23
N LYS A 78 3.06 -1.73 -13.80
CA LYS A 78 1.98 -1.02 -14.50
C LYS A 78 1.34 0.05 -13.60
N ASN A 79 0.95 -0.32 -12.39
CA ASN A 79 0.26 0.62 -11.49
C ASN A 79 1.15 1.78 -11.02
N ILE A 80 2.46 1.55 -10.83
CA ILE A 80 3.42 2.61 -10.50
C ILE A 80 3.60 3.56 -11.68
N THR A 81 3.74 3.02 -12.90
CA THR A 81 3.95 3.85 -14.10
C THR A 81 2.71 4.64 -14.52
N GLU A 82 1.52 4.17 -14.19
CA GLU A 82 0.25 4.83 -14.49
C GLU A 82 -0.18 5.87 -13.45
N ASN A 83 0.49 5.94 -12.28
CA ASN A 83 0.07 6.84 -11.20
C ASN A 83 1.26 7.37 -10.38
N ASP A 84 1.62 8.61 -10.61
CA ASP A 84 2.75 9.31 -9.96
C ASP A 84 2.60 9.43 -8.42
N LYS A 85 1.41 9.20 -7.88
CA LYS A 85 1.18 9.18 -6.43
C LYS A 85 1.35 7.80 -5.79
N ILE A 86 1.56 6.76 -6.59
CA ILE A 86 1.97 5.44 -6.09
C ILE A 86 3.50 5.41 -6.12
N ILE A 87 4.11 5.67 -4.97
CA ILE A 87 5.54 5.94 -4.83
C ILE A 87 6.33 4.83 -4.15
N GLY A 88 5.69 3.71 -3.85
CA GLY A 88 6.36 2.59 -3.17
C GLY A 88 5.74 1.24 -3.46
N ILE A 89 6.54 0.21 -3.24
CA ILE A 89 6.14 -1.19 -3.37
C ILE A 89 6.06 -1.80 -1.98
N GLY A 90 4.84 -2.14 -1.56
CA GLY A 90 4.55 -2.69 -0.24
C GLY A 90 3.09 -2.37 0.18
N GLU A 91 2.66 -2.94 1.27
CA GLU A 91 3.35 -3.76 2.26
C GLU A 91 3.60 -5.17 1.71
N THR A 92 4.77 -5.74 1.96
CA THR A 92 5.10 -7.09 1.51
C THR A 92 6.13 -7.73 2.45
N GLY A 93 6.28 -9.03 2.39
CA GLY A 93 7.26 -9.75 3.20
C GLY A 93 6.88 -11.19 3.47
N LEU A 94 7.47 -11.76 4.51
CA LEU A 94 7.25 -13.13 4.96
C LEU A 94 6.84 -13.14 6.45
N ASP A 95 5.72 -13.78 6.75
CA ASP A 95 5.26 -14.03 8.11
C ASP A 95 4.86 -15.49 8.26
N PHE A 96 5.77 -16.28 8.78
CA PHE A 96 5.56 -17.71 8.99
C PHE A 96 5.07 -18.05 10.42
N TYR A 97 4.88 -17.03 11.24
CA TYR A 97 4.43 -17.21 12.61
C TYR A 97 2.92 -17.46 12.70
N TYR A 98 2.12 -16.59 12.03
CA TYR A 98 0.65 -16.66 12.15
C TYR A 98 -0.02 -17.67 11.22
N ASN A 99 0.66 -18.17 10.17
CA ASN A 99 0.12 -19.12 9.19
C ASN A 99 -1.21 -18.69 8.52
N ASN A 100 -1.41 -17.40 8.31
CA ASN A 100 -2.62 -16.87 7.67
C ASN A 100 -2.65 -17.10 6.16
N SER A 101 -1.48 -17.32 5.55
CA SER A 101 -1.31 -17.71 4.16
C SER A 101 -0.24 -18.78 4.03
N ASP A 102 -0.34 -19.60 2.98
CA ASP A 102 0.65 -20.64 2.68
C ASP A 102 2.05 -20.04 2.45
N LYS A 103 3.09 -20.72 2.95
CA LYS A 103 4.49 -20.26 2.84
C LYS A 103 4.93 -20.07 1.38
N ASN A 104 4.52 -20.96 0.48
CA ASN A 104 4.89 -20.84 -0.92
C ASN A 104 4.23 -19.64 -1.58
N ASP A 105 2.95 -19.38 -1.25
CA ASP A 105 2.24 -18.19 -1.73
C ASP A 105 2.94 -16.90 -1.25
N GLN A 106 3.37 -16.85 0.00
CA GLN A 106 4.13 -15.71 0.53
C GLN A 106 5.46 -15.52 -0.19
N ILE A 107 6.22 -16.61 -0.42
CA ILE A 107 7.51 -16.57 -1.12
C ILE A 107 7.34 -16.10 -2.57
N ILE A 108 6.33 -16.62 -3.28
CA ILE A 108 6.05 -16.22 -4.66
C ILE A 108 5.70 -14.73 -4.70
N SER A 109 4.75 -14.29 -3.88
CA SER A 109 4.36 -12.88 -3.79
C SER A 109 5.54 -11.98 -3.49
N PHE A 110 6.36 -12.31 -2.50
CA PHE A 110 7.52 -11.50 -2.12
C PHE A 110 8.56 -11.40 -3.25
N LYS A 111 8.80 -12.47 -4.01
CA LYS A 111 9.67 -12.45 -5.19
C LYS A 111 9.15 -11.50 -6.27
N GLU A 112 7.84 -11.49 -6.53
CA GLU A 112 7.22 -10.57 -7.50
C GLU A 112 7.42 -9.10 -7.09
N HIS A 113 7.31 -8.78 -5.80
CA HIS A 113 7.57 -7.43 -5.30
C HIS A 113 9.05 -7.03 -5.43
N ILE A 114 9.98 -7.95 -5.13
CA ILE A 114 11.42 -7.72 -5.32
C ILE A 114 11.74 -7.48 -6.79
N GLU A 115 11.20 -8.32 -7.69
CA GLU A 115 11.41 -8.17 -9.13
C GLU A 115 10.88 -6.83 -9.65
N ALA A 116 9.68 -6.42 -9.23
CA ALA A 116 9.13 -5.12 -9.56
C ALA A 116 10.03 -3.98 -9.05
N SER A 117 10.50 -4.07 -7.80
CA SER A 117 11.38 -3.06 -7.20
C SER A 117 12.69 -2.90 -7.99
N ILE A 118 13.29 -4.01 -8.46
CA ILE A 118 14.50 -3.96 -9.28
C ILE A 118 14.25 -3.29 -10.64
N LYS A 119 13.06 -3.49 -11.22
CA LYS A 119 12.70 -2.97 -12.55
C LYS A 119 12.23 -1.50 -12.54
N THR A 120 11.77 -0.99 -11.41
CA THR A 120 11.21 0.36 -11.28
C THR A 120 12.13 1.36 -10.60
N ASN A 121 13.36 0.98 -10.30
CA ASN A 121 14.37 1.75 -9.58
C ASN A 121 14.64 3.14 -10.17
#